data_b637496049d80463f3cc259111a51d1a
#
_entry.id   b637496049d80463f3cc259111a51d1a
#
_cell.length_a   1.000
_cell.length_b   1.000
_cell.length_c   1.000
_cell.angle_alpha   90.00
_cell.angle_beta   90.00
_cell.angle_gamma   90.00
#
_symmetry.space_group_name_H-M   'P 1'
#
loop_
_entity.id
_entity.type
_entity.pdbx_description
1 polymer ?
#
loop_
_entity_poly.entity_id
_entity_poly.type
_entity_poly.pdbx_seq_one_letter_code
_entity_poly.pdbx_strand_id
1 'polypeptide(L)'
;NTATIIAGFSIVPRHVLGKGFIAPSDQLTKGIIGLGGMGRGHIGYAGTRVVAICDVDKNHLLSAEKLIGGGVKTFHNHQELIALPEVDIVHIATPPHWHGIMAVDAAKAGKDIWCEKPMTRTIGEGKKVVEAVKEYKRMFRLNTWFRFEENFYGMNTTVKPIKKLVESGLLGWPLTVTVSKTT
;
A
#
# COMPACT_ATOMS: atom_id res chain seq x y z
N ASN A 1 -17.73 -54.53 -17.71
CA ASN A 1 -16.69 -53.68 -17.11
C ASN A 1 -17.36 -52.59 -16.28
N THR A 2 -17.46 -52.85 -14.96
CA THR A 2 -18.02 -51.92 -14.00
C THR A 2 -16.84 -51.05 -13.48
N ALA A 3 -16.81 -49.77 -13.86
CA ALA A 3 -15.83 -48.80 -13.34
C ALA A 3 -16.27 -48.39 -11.92
N THR A 4 -15.53 -48.81 -10.91
CA THR A 4 -15.74 -48.37 -9.53
C THR A 4 -15.16 -46.98 -9.37
N ILE A 5 -16.00 -45.94 -9.23
CA ILE A 5 -15.58 -44.59 -8.88
C ILE A 5 -15.28 -44.56 -7.38
N ILE A 6 -14.03 -44.51 -7.00
CA ILE A 6 -13.60 -44.26 -5.62
C ILE A 6 -13.70 -42.75 -5.38
N ALA A 7 -14.79 -42.33 -4.72
CA ALA A 7 -14.89 -40.97 -4.21
C ALA A 7 -13.93 -40.79 -3.03
N GLY A 8 -12.78 -40.16 -3.28
CA GLY A 8 -11.83 -39.85 -2.23
C GLY A 8 -12.39 -38.74 -1.32
N PHE A 9 -12.50 -39.01 -0.02
CA PHE A 9 -12.82 -38.01 0.99
C PHE A 9 -11.59 -37.10 1.20
N SER A 10 -11.71 -35.81 0.91
CA SER A 10 -10.69 -34.84 1.25
C SER A 10 -11.11 -34.08 2.52
N ILE A 11 -10.36 -34.27 3.60
CA ILE A 11 -10.56 -33.50 4.84
C ILE A 11 -9.83 -32.17 4.70
N VAL A 12 -10.56 -31.09 4.47
CA VAL A 12 -10.01 -29.73 4.45
C VAL A 12 -9.97 -29.20 5.89
N PRO A 13 -8.80 -28.86 6.42
CA PRO A 13 -8.67 -28.32 7.77
C PRO A 13 -9.52 -27.06 7.97
N ARG A 14 -10.06 -26.87 9.18
CA ARG A 14 -11.02 -25.80 9.49
C ARG A 14 -10.47 -24.38 9.24
N HIS A 15 -9.17 -24.18 9.44
CA HIS A 15 -8.49 -22.92 9.17
C HIS A 15 -8.39 -22.57 7.67
N VAL A 16 -8.44 -23.57 6.79
CA VAL A 16 -8.47 -23.35 5.33
C VAL A 16 -9.87 -22.94 4.87
N LEU A 17 -10.92 -23.32 5.62
CA LEU A 17 -12.31 -22.95 5.34
C LEU A 17 -12.73 -21.61 5.94
N GLY A 18 -11.84 -20.89 6.58
CA GLY A 18 -12.09 -19.54 7.14
C GLY A 18 -13.03 -19.51 8.36
N LYS A 19 -13.47 -20.65 8.90
CA LYS A 19 -14.35 -20.68 10.09
C LYS A 19 -13.60 -20.24 11.35
N GLY A 20 -13.72 -18.97 11.70
CA GLY A 20 -13.01 -18.33 12.82
C GLY A 20 -11.62 -17.78 12.46
N PHE A 21 -11.20 -17.91 11.18
CA PHE A 21 -9.94 -17.38 10.65
C PHE A 21 -10.16 -16.90 9.22
N ILE A 22 -9.34 -15.94 8.77
CA ILE A 22 -9.29 -15.59 7.35
C ILE A 22 -8.64 -16.76 6.62
N ALA A 23 -9.34 -17.35 5.65
CA ALA A 23 -8.75 -18.42 4.83
C ALA A 23 -7.49 -17.87 4.13
N PRO A 24 -6.42 -18.65 3.97
CA PRO A 24 -5.21 -18.19 3.27
C PRO A 24 -5.48 -17.70 1.84
N SER A 25 -6.52 -18.24 1.17
CA SER A 25 -6.99 -17.79 -0.15
C SER A 25 -7.64 -16.41 -0.14
N ASP A 26 -8.17 -15.99 1.01
CA ASP A 26 -8.89 -14.73 1.16
C ASP A 26 -7.99 -13.61 1.70
N GLN A 27 -6.76 -13.96 2.09
CA GLN A 27 -5.78 -13.00 2.57
C GLN A 27 -5.05 -12.35 1.40
N LEU A 28 -5.29 -11.06 1.20
CA LEU A 28 -4.56 -10.27 0.21
C LEU A 28 -3.06 -10.29 0.47
N THR A 29 -2.30 -10.35 -0.60
CA THR A 29 -0.84 -10.33 -0.55
C THR A 29 -0.29 -9.01 -1.04
N LYS A 30 0.84 -8.59 -0.47
CA LYS A 30 1.49 -7.35 -0.86
C LYS A 30 2.97 -7.51 -1.18
N GLY A 31 3.42 -6.73 -2.16
CA GLY A 31 4.81 -6.42 -2.41
C GLY A 31 5.12 -5.00 -1.96
N ILE A 32 6.29 -4.76 -1.35
CA ILE A 32 6.70 -3.43 -0.89
C ILE A 32 7.93 -2.99 -1.66
N ILE A 33 7.86 -1.81 -2.28
CA ILE A 33 8.95 -1.18 -3.01
C ILE A 33 9.41 0.07 -2.26
N GLY A 34 10.69 0.12 -1.90
CA GLY A 34 11.27 1.15 -1.05
C GLY A 34 11.13 0.78 0.44
N LEU A 35 12.25 0.42 1.07
CA LEU A 35 12.30 -0.12 2.44
C LEU A 35 13.05 0.80 3.41
N GLY A 36 13.03 2.08 3.11
CA GLY A 36 13.43 3.12 4.06
C GLY A 36 12.50 3.18 5.28
N GLY A 37 12.56 4.27 6.05
CA GLY A 37 11.76 4.41 7.27
C GLY A 37 10.26 4.18 7.03
N MET A 38 9.68 4.81 6.00
CA MET A 38 8.25 4.68 5.69
C MET A 38 7.90 3.28 5.18
N GLY A 39 8.65 2.73 4.25
CA GLY A 39 8.36 1.41 3.67
C GLY A 39 8.42 0.28 4.69
N ARG A 40 9.33 0.33 5.65
CA ARG A 40 9.35 -0.63 6.76
C ARG A 40 8.10 -0.53 7.64
N GLY A 41 7.54 0.67 7.81
CA GLY A 41 6.26 0.85 8.49
C GLY A 41 5.10 0.12 7.79
N HIS A 42 5.14 0.00 6.46
CA HIS A 42 4.11 -0.71 5.70
C HIS A 42 4.09 -2.23 5.92
N ILE A 43 5.16 -2.81 6.46
CA ILE A 43 5.23 -4.25 6.78
C ILE A 43 4.09 -4.63 7.72
N GLY A 44 3.86 -3.83 8.76
CA GLY A 44 2.88 -4.09 9.80
C GLY A 44 1.43 -3.74 9.45
N TYR A 45 1.11 -3.25 8.25
CA TYR A 45 -0.27 -2.91 7.91
C TYR A 45 -1.15 -4.17 7.87
N ALA A 46 -2.22 -4.12 8.69
CA ALA A 46 -3.14 -5.22 8.87
C ALA A 46 -3.91 -5.62 7.59
N GLY A 47 -4.42 -6.83 7.56
CA GLY A 47 -5.27 -7.35 6.48
C GLY A 47 -4.52 -7.83 5.24
N THR A 48 -3.19 -7.71 5.21
CA THR A 48 -2.37 -8.15 4.07
C THR A 48 -1.11 -8.88 4.54
N ARG A 49 -0.62 -9.81 3.74
CA ARG A 49 0.62 -10.56 3.98
C ARG A 49 1.72 -10.08 3.02
N VAL A 50 2.90 -9.78 3.54
CA VAL A 50 4.08 -9.46 2.70
C VAL A 50 4.58 -10.74 2.06
N VAL A 51 4.73 -10.76 0.73
CA VAL A 51 5.27 -11.90 -0.04
C VAL A 51 6.53 -11.53 -0.82
N ALA A 52 6.74 -10.24 -1.08
CA ALA A 52 7.89 -9.74 -1.80
C ALA A 52 8.30 -8.35 -1.31
N ILE A 53 9.60 -8.07 -1.36
CA ILE A 53 10.18 -6.77 -1.02
C ILE A 53 11.21 -6.36 -2.06
N CYS A 54 11.32 -5.04 -2.31
CA CYS A 54 12.25 -4.49 -3.27
C CYS A 54 12.89 -3.20 -2.76
N ASP A 55 14.20 -3.11 -2.82
CA ASP A 55 14.97 -1.88 -2.59
C ASP A 55 16.28 -1.96 -3.36
N VAL A 56 16.81 -0.82 -3.79
CA VAL A 56 18.13 -0.73 -4.41
C VAL A 56 19.26 -0.90 -3.38
N ASP A 57 18.98 -0.58 -2.11
CA ASP A 57 19.93 -0.72 -1.00
C ASP A 57 19.80 -2.12 -0.37
N LYS A 58 20.88 -2.90 -0.44
CA LYS A 58 20.98 -4.22 0.16
C LYS A 58 20.74 -4.22 1.68
N ASN A 59 21.19 -3.17 2.37
CA ASN A 59 21.01 -3.09 3.83
C ASN A 59 19.55 -2.88 4.21
N HIS A 60 18.80 -2.12 3.39
CA HIS A 60 17.35 -1.97 3.55
C HIS A 60 16.63 -3.31 3.36
N LEU A 61 17.02 -4.09 2.34
CA LEU A 61 16.46 -5.43 2.10
C LEU A 61 16.72 -6.35 3.29
N LEU A 62 17.97 -6.48 3.74
CA LEU A 62 18.33 -7.33 4.87
C LEU A 62 17.60 -6.94 6.16
N SER A 63 17.47 -5.64 6.41
CA SER A 63 16.77 -5.15 7.60
C SER A 63 15.27 -5.44 7.55
N ALA A 64 14.65 -5.29 6.39
CA ALA A 64 13.23 -5.58 6.19
C ALA A 64 12.94 -7.08 6.24
N GLU A 65 13.77 -7.91 5.62
CA GLU A 65 13.65 -9.37 5.65
C GLU A 65 13.72 -9.90 7.08
N LYS A 66 14.67 -9.40 7.88
CA LYS A 66 14.78 -9.73 9.31
C LYS A 66 13.55 -9.31 10.10
N LEU A 67 12.97 -8.12 9.80
CA LEU A 67 11.77 -7.62 10.46
C LEU A 67 10.53 -8.46 10.14
N ILE A 68 10.44 -8.98 8.91
CA ILE A 68 9.34 -9.85 8.47
C ILE A 68 9.47 -11.27 9.07
N GLY A 69 10.67 -11.71 9.40
CA GLY A 69 10.97 -13.06 9.89
C GLY A 69 11.32 -14.06 8.78
N GLY A 70 11.67 -13.56 7.58
CA GLY A 70 12.07 -14.36 6.42
C GLY A 70 10.88 -14.84 5.57
N GLY A 71 11.17 -15.71 4.59
CA GLY A 71 10.15 -16.33 3.74
C GLY A 71 9.53 -15.41 2.68
N VAL A 72 10.17 -14.26 2.40
CA VAL A 72 9.75 -13.32 1.36
C VAL A 72 10.75 -13.31 0.21
N LYS A 73 10.26 -13.02 -1.00
CA LYS A 73 11.13 -12.82 -2.18
C LYS A 73 11.75 -11.43 -2.12
N THR A 74 13.05 -11.32 -2.45
CA THR A 74 13.79 -10.05 -2.42
C THR A 74 14.25 -9.66 -3.82
N PHE A 75 14.11 -8.37 -4.16
CA PHE A 75 14.45 -7.86 -5.48
C PHE A 75 15.18 -6.51 -5.37
N HIS A 76 16.01 -6.21 -6.37
CA HIS A 76 16.62 -4.89 -6.56
C HIS A 76 15.90 -4.08 -7.64
N ASN A 77 15.17 -4.76 -8.52
CA ASN A 77 14.36 -4.14 -9.57
C ASN A 77 12.87 -4.27 -9.26
N HIS A 78 12.16 -3.15 -9.20
CA HIS A 78 10.73 -3.11 -8.92
C HIS A 78 9.88 -3.88 -9.94
N GLN A 79 10.30 -3.92 -11.20
CA GLN A 79 9.58 -4.62 -12.27
C GLN A 79 9.51 -6.13 -12.01
N GLU A 80 10.57 -6.71 -11.44
CA GLU A 80 10.59 -8.13 -11.07
C GLU A 80 9.57 -8.44 -9.98
N LEU A 81 9.45 -7.56 -8.97
CA LEU A 81 8.45 -7.69 -7.91
C LEU A 81 7.03 -7.53 -8.48
N ILE A 82 6.80 -6.52 -9.32
CA ILE A 82 5.50 -6.24 -9.93
C ILE A 82 5.03 -7.40 -10.82
N ALA A 83 5.95 -8.07 -11.49
CA ALA A 83 5.63 -9.21 -12.36
C ALA A 83 5.19 -10.48 -11.61
N LEU A 84 5.33 -10.54 -10.29
CA LEU A 84 4.95 -11.72 -9.51
C LEU A 84 3.42 -11.91 -9.52
N PRO A 85 2.92 -13.08 -9.95
CA PRO A 85 1.48 -13.35 -9.97
C PRO A 85 0.86 -13.37 -8.59
N GLU A 86 1.62 -13.78 -7.57
CA GLU A 86 1.17 -13.84 -6.18
C GLU A 86 1.10 -12.51 -5.45
N VAL A 87 1.45 -11.39 -6.07
CA VAL A 87 1.30 -10.06 -5.49
C VAL A 87 -0.03 -9.47 -5.94
N ASP A 88 -0.91 -9.16 -4.99
CA ASP A 88 -2.19 -8.49 -5.25
C ASP A 88 -2.02 -6.97 -5.21
N ILE A 89 -1.31 -6.47 -4.21
CA ILE A 89 -1.16 -5.04 -3.94
C ILE A 89 0.32 -4.66 -3.92
N VAL A 90 0.68 -3.59 -4.62
CA VAL A 90 2.01 -3.00 -4.57
C VAL A 90 2.01 -1.77 -3.67
N HIS A 91 2.80 -1.81 -2.60
CA HIS A 91 3.06 -0.66 -1.75
C HIS A 91 4.30 0.08 -2.27
N ILE A 92 4.15 1.36 -2.63
CA ILE A 92 5.21 2.22 -3.15
C ILE A 92 5.59 3.24 -2.08
N ALA A 93 6.79 3.11 -1.52
CA ALA A 93 7.33 3.97 -0.47
C ALA A 93 8.74 4.48 -0.80
N THR A 94 9.02 4.62 -2.07
CA THR A 94 10.25 5.16 -2.64
C THR A 94 10.30 6.70 -2.54
N PRO A 95 11.39 7.35 -2.94
CA PRO A 95 11.39 8.80 -3.16
C PRO A 95 10.34 9.23 -4.22
N PRO A 96 9.74 10.42 -4.09
CA PRO A 96 8.58 10.85 -4.90
C PRO A 96 8.77 10.81 -6.42
N HIS A 97 9.99 10.94 -6.91
CA HIS A 97 10.28 10.91 -8.36
C HIS A 97 10.12 9.51 -8.99
N TRP A 98 9.97 8.47 -8.17
CA TRP A 98 9.70 7.11 -8.62
C TRP A 98 8.21 6.73 -8.54
N HIS A 99 7.41 7.46 -7.76
CA HIS A 99 6.01 7.10 -7.50
C HIS A 99 5.19 6.96 -8.78
N GLY A 100 5.28 7.94 -9.69
CA GLY A 100 4.49 7.97 -10.91
C GLY A 100 4.77 6.78 -11.82
N ILE A 101 6.04 6.50 -12.11
CA ILE A 101 6.42 5.41 -13.01
C ILE A 101 6.08 4.05 -12.40
N MET A 102 6.39 3.84 -11.12
CA MET A 102 6.09 2.57 -10.45
C MET A 102 4.58 2.31 -10.33
N ALA A 103 3.78 3.37 -10.10
CA ALA A 103 2.33 3.24 -10.07
C ALA A 103 1.75 2.87 -11.45
N VAL A 104 2.27 3.46 -12.53
CA VAL A 104 1.86 3.10 -13.91
C VAL A 104 2.26 1.66 -14.23
N ASP A 105 3.47 1.24 -13.88
CA ASP A 105 3.95 -0.14 -14.10
C ASP A 105 3.09 -1.15 -13.33
N ALA A 106 2.78 -0.85 -12.06
CA ALA A 106 1.92 -1.70 -11.24
C ALA A 106 0.50 -1.82 -11.81
N ALA A 107 -0.10 -0.70 -12.25
CA ALA A 107 -1.43 -0.73 -12.87
C ALA A 107 -1.44 -1.58 -14.14
N LYS A 108 -0.45 -1.43 -15.03
CA LYS A 108 -0.28 -2.23 -16.26
C LYS A 108 -0.14 -3.72 -15.97
N ALA A 109 0.53 -4.07 -14.88
CA ALA A 109 0.69 -5.46 -14.44
C ALA A 109 -0.54 -6.02 -13.72
N GLY A 110 -1.63 -5.25 -13.64
CA GLY A 110 -2.88 -5.68 -13.00
C GLY A 110 -2.86 -5.66 -11.49
N LYS A 111 -1.94 -4.92 -10.86
CA LYS A 111 -1.83 -4.81 -9.40
C LYS A 111 -2.59 -3.61 -8.87
N ASP A 112 -3.19 -3.75 -7.70
CA ASP A 112 -3.68 -2.62 -6.94
C ASP A 112 -2.53 -1.87 -6.26
N ILE A 113 -2.72 -0.59 -5.96
CA ILE A 113 -1.62 0.30 -5.61
C ILE A 113 -1.91 1.03 -4.30
N TRP A 114 -0.96 0.95 -3.39
CA TRP A 114 -0.88 1.80 -2.21
C TRP A 114 0.39 2.65 -2.29
N CYS A 115 0.24 3.94 -2.56
CA CYS A 115 1.36 4.83 -2.80
C CYS A 115 1.54 5.84 -1.66
N GLU A 116 2.77 6.08 -1.24
CA GLU A 116 3.10 7.16 -0.30
C GLU A 116 2.88 8.54 -0.93
N LYS A 117 2.64 9.50 -0.06
CA LYS A 117 2.55 10.92 -0.42
C LYS A 117 3.96 11.50 -0.68
N PRO A 118 4.10 12.50 -1.57
CA PRO A 118 3.10 12.96 -2.54
C PRO A 118 2.88 11.94 -3.66
N MET A 119 1.71 11.98 -4.31
CA MET A 119 1.34 11.03 -5.38
C MET A 119 2.39 10.97 -6.49
N THR A 120 2.88 12.13 -6.92
CA THR A 120 3.88 12.31 -7.98
C THR A 120 4.61 13.63 -7.78
N ARG A 121 5.67 13.88 -8.54
CA ARG A 121 6.40 15.16 -8.53
C ARG A 121 5.70 16.25 -9.34
N THR A 122 5.00 15.86 -10.40
CA THR A 122 4.37 16.81 -11.33
C THR A 122 2.91 16.43 -11.59
N ILE A 123 2.11 17.43 -11.97
CA ILE A 123 0.71 17.21 -12.39
C ILE A 123 0.63 16.29 -13.62
N GLY A 124 1.60 16.43 -14.54
CA GLY A 124 1.67 15.58 -15.73
C GLY A 124 1.83 14.10 -15.41
N GLU A 125 2.74 13.76 -14.50
CA GLU A 125 2.91 12.40 -13.99
C GLU A 125 1.62 11.89 -13.33
N GLY A 126 0.98 12.73 -12.49
CA GLY A 126 -0.27 12.39 -11.82
C GLY A 126 -1.41 12.06 -12.80
N LYS A 127 -1.53 12.81 -13.91
CA LYS A 127 -2.48 12.49 -14.98
C LYS A 127 -2.22 11.11 -15.57
N LYS A 128 -0.95 10.74 -15.83
CA LYS A 128 -0.59 9.42 -16.35
C LYS A 128 -0.94 8.29 -15.38
N VAL A 129 -0.76 8.49 -14.09
CA VAL A 129 -1.19 7.51 -13.08
C VAL A 129 -2.71 7.34 -13.12
N VAL A 130 -3.49 8.44 -13.17
CA VAL A 130 -4.96 8.38 -13.24
C VAL A 130 -5.43 7.68 -14.51
N GLU A 131 -4.82 7.97 -15.67
CA GLU A 131 -5.10 7.31 -16.94
C GLU A 131 -4.87 5.80 -16.83
N ALA A 132 -3.70 5.36 -16.36
CA ALA A 132 -3.35 3.95 -16.22
C ALA A 132 -4.28 3.22 -15.24
N VAL A 133 -4.54 3.79 -14.07
CA VAL A 133 -5.43 3.19 -13.06
C VAL A 133 -6.84 2.98 -13.61
N LYS A 134 -7.37 3.93 -14.39
CA LYS A 134 -8.68 3.80 -15.06
C LYS A 134 -8.65 2.76 -16.17
N GLU A 135 -7.66 2.80 -17.05
CA GLU A 135 -7.50 1.89 -18.19
C GLU A 135 -7.43 0.43 -17.74
N TYR A 136 -6.58 0.16 -16.74
CA TYR A 136 -6.38 -1.21 -16.22
C TYR A 136 -7.35 -1.58 -15.10
N LYS A 137 -8.29 -0.69 -14.74
CA LYS A 137 -9.33 -0.91 -13.72
C LYS A 137 -8.74 -1.36 -12.38
N ARG A 138 -7.69 -0.66 -11.92
CA ARG A 138 -7.02 -0.96 -10.65
C ARG A 138 -7.43 0.02 -9.57
N MET A 139 -7.31 -0.42 -8.31
CA MET A 139 -7.46 0.46 -7.17
C MET A 139 -6.16 1.22 -6.92
N PHE A 140 -6.28 2.52 -6.64
CA PHE A 140 -5.16 3.36 -6.22
C PHE A 140 -5.51 4.08 -4.93
N ARG A 141 -4.70 3.87 -3.91
CA ARG A 141 -4.79 4.60 -2.64
C ARG A 141 -3.55 5.42 -2.40
N LEU A 142 -3.74 6.73 -2.27
CA LEU A 142 -2.70 7.61 -1.76
C LEU A 142 -2.66 7.55 -0.22
N ASN A 143 -1.51 7.34 0.36
CA ASN A 143 -1.35 7.26 1.81
C ASN A 143 -1.41 8.66 2.45
N THR A 144 -2.61 9.07 2.77
CA THR A 144 -2.92 10.35 3.44
C THR A 144 -3.51 10.10 4.83
N TRP A 145 -2.95 9.14 5.57
CA TRP A 145 -3.41 8.69 6.89
C TRP A 145 -3.66 9.84 7.86
N PHE A 146 -2.80 10.87 7.84
CA PHE A 146 -2.91 12.07 8.67
C PHE A 146 -4.24 12.84 8.51
N ARG A 147 -4.98 12.63 7.41
CA ARG A 147 -6.30 13.26 7.21
C ARG A 147 -7.41 12.57 8.01
N PHE A 148 -7.17 11.36 8.47
CA PHE A 148 -8.16 10.51 9.13
C PHE A 148 -7.86 10.30 10.61
N GLU A 149 -6.68 10.68 11.07
CA GLU A 149 -6.29 10.60 12.47
C GLU A 149 -6.77 11.80 13.27
N GLU A 150 -7.01 11.58 14.56
CA GLU A 150 -7.44 12.65 15.46
C GLU A 150 -6.31 13.62 15.77
N ASN A 151 -5.06 13.13 15.80
CA ASN A 151 -3.88 13.93 16.08
C ASN A 151 -3.07 14.16 14.81
N PHE A 152 -2.82 15.44 14.48
CA PHE A 152 -1.95 15.79 13.38
C PHE A 152 -0.48 15.65 13.79
N TYR A 153 0.30 15.04 12.92
CA TYR A 153 1.72 14.72 13.11
C TYR A 153 2.53 15.88 13.72
N GLY A 154 3.01 15.69 14.95
CA GLY A 154 3.92 16.63 15.63
C GLY A 154 3.32 17.93 16.13
N MET A 155 2.02 18.19 15.96
CA MET A 155 1.42 19.47 16.34
C MET A 155 0.55 19.41 17.61
N ASN A 156 0.40 18.30 18.25
CA ASN A 156 -0.47 18.10 19.43
C ASN A 156 -1.90 18.67 19.28
N THR A 157 -2.37 18.83 18.05
CA THR A 157 -3.67 19.38 17.69
C THR A 157 -4.50 18.36 16.94
N THR A 158 -5.75 18.28 17.26
CA THR A 158 -6.70 17.42 16.55
C THR A 158 -7.24 18.13 15.32
N VAL A 159 -7.20 17.47 14.16
CA VAL A 159 -7.72 18.04 12.89
C VAL A 159 -9.24 18.22 12.93
N LYS A 160 -9.96 17.31 13.58
CA LYS A 160 -11.44 17.36 13.68
C LYS A 160 -11.99 18.63 14.35
N PRO A 161 -11.45 19.10 15.51
CA PRO A 161 -11.91 20.36 16.08
C PRO A 161 -11.64 21.57 15.21
N ILE A 162 -10.49 21.64 14.53
CA ILE A 162 -10.18 22.74 13.60
C ILE A 162 -11.16 22.75 12.44
N LYS A 163 -11.45 21.58 11.86
CA LYS A 163 -12.44 21.45 10.78
C LYS A 163 -13.82 21.91 11.25
N LYS A 164 -14.28 21.47 12.43
CA LYS A 164 -15.57 21.90 13.01
C LYS A 164 -15.61 23.42 13.26
N LEU A 165 -14.50 24.00 13.72
CA LEU A 165 -14.40 25.46 13.94
C LEU A 165 -14.56 26.23 12.62
N VAL A 166 -13.89 25.78 11.55
CA VAL A 166 -14.04 26.40 10.21
C VAL A 166 -15.45 26.24 9.68
N GLU A 167 -16.02 25.02 9.77
CA GLU A 167 -17.35 24.71 9.27
C GLU A 167 -18.48 25.40 10.07
N SER A 168 -18.23 25.76 11.33
CA SER A 168 -19.21 26.47 12.17
C SER A 168 -19.49 27.91 11.73
N GLY A 169 -18.64 28.48 10.88
CA GLY A 169 -18.74 29.87 10.47
C GLY A 169 -18.30 30.90 11.51
N LEU A 170 -17.89 30.47 12.72
CA LEU A 170 -17.46 31.38 13.81
C LEU A 170 -16.28 32.27 13.43
N LEU A 171 -15.45 31.84 12.49
CA LEU A 171 -14.30 32.61 12.03
C LEU A 171 -14.67 33.65 10.95
N GLY A 172 -15.90 33.59 10.42
CA GLY A 172 -16.35 34.46 9.33
C GLY A 172 -15.69 34.18 7.98
N TRP A 173 -16.05 34.94 6.95
CA TRP A 173 -15.47 34.88 5.61
C TRP A 173 -15.22 36.30 5.10
N PRO A 174 -14.12 36.55 4.33
CA PRO A 174 -13.10 35.56 3.91
C PRO A 174 -12.12 35.18 5.03
N LEU A 175 -11.61 33.94 4.97
CA LEU A 175 -10.56 33.46 5.87
C LEU A 175 -9.17 33.73 5.26
N THR A 176 -8.26 34.26 6.08
CA THR A 176 -6.84 34.32 5.72
C THR A 176 -6.09 33.20 6.41
N VAL A 177 -5.42 32.36 5.63
CA VAL A 177 -4.58 31.27 6.15
C VAL A 177 -3.11 31.60 5.90
N THR A 178 -2.33 31.73 6.98
CA THR A 178 -0.87 31.93 6.89
C THR A 178 -0.17 30.62 7.13
N VAL A 179 0.67 30.19 6.20
CA VAL A 179 1.51 28.99 6.32
C VAL A 179 2.98 29.46 6.44
N SER A 180 3.58 29.21 7.60
CA SER A 180 5.00 29.48 7.82
C SER A 180 5.81 28.21 7.55
N LYS A 181 6.89 28.35 6.80
CA LYS A 181 7.89 27.28 6.69
C LYS A 181 8.75 27.32 7.95
N THR A 182 8.67 26.26 8.76
CA THR A 182 9.67 26.03 9.80
C THR A 182 10.94 25.51 9.13
N THR A 183 12.02 26.25 9.27
CA THR A 183 13.39 25.87 8.84
C THR A 183 13.94 24.81 9.78
#